data_8620a6b5f0ad0205b7d0b8a6d38a9aba
#
_entry.id   8620a6b5f0ad0205b7d0b8a6d38a9aba
#
_cell.length_a   1.000
_cell.length_b   1.000
_cell.length_c   1.000
_cell.angle_alpha   90.00
_cell.angle_beta   90.00
_cell.angle_gamma   90.00
#
_symmetry.space_group_name_H-M   'P 1'
#
loop_
_entity.id
_entity.type
_entity.pdbx_description
1 polymer ?
#
loop_
_entity_poly.entity_id
_entity_poly.type
_entity_poly.pdbx_seq_one_letter_code
_entity_poly.pdbx_strand_id
1 'polypeptide(L)'
;MRLRGQSLTTLLVGTIALSYLVQLLLPGYEEALWISGFDYQQGEYWRLVTVALVHGGFFHLGFNLYALHILGTPVELYFGRNKYILILLTSLIIGSLASALFNNPLIASVGASGMVFGLFGSLALIGARVGVEWRGIIGIVLINFALGFVLGGVDWRAHVGGLLGGTLITLALNRSK
;
A
#
# COMPACT_ATOMS: atom_id res chain seq x y z
N MET A 1 -14.73 16.55 -10.98
CA MET A 1 -13.47 17.34 -11.13
C MET A 1 -12.54 16.54 -12.04
N ARG A 2 -12.14 17.07 -13.20
CA ARG A 2 -11.19 16.37 -14.10
C ARG A 2 -9.77 16.65 -13.62
N LEU A 3 -8.96 15.60 -13.44
CA LEU A 3 -7.52 15.78 -13.22
C LEU A 3 -6.91 16.42 -14.47
N ARG A 4 -6.24 17.56 -14.31
CA ARG A 4 -5.42 18.15 -15.38
C ARG A 4 -4.07 17.40 -15.39
N GLY A 5 -3.84 16.60 -16.42
CA GLY A 5 -2.64 15.75 -16.55
C GLY A 5 -2.89 14.27 -16.24
N GLN A 6 -1.84 13.46 -16.28
CA GLN A 6 -1.93 12.04 -15.91
C GLN A 6 -2.22 11.89 -14.42
N SER A 7 -3.11 10.95 -14.07
CA SER A 7 -3.41 10.57 -12.69
C SER A 7 -2.15 10.04 -11.99
N LEU A 8 -1.91 10.48 -10.77
CA LEU A 8 -0.80 9.96 -9.96
C LEU A 8 -0.96 8.45 -9.72
N THR A 9 -2.20 8.00 -9.50
CA THR A 9 -2.52 6.57 -9.39
C THR A 9 -2.02 5.79 -10.61
N THR A 10 -2.28 6.29 -11.83
CA THR A 10 -1.81 5.66 -13.07
C THR A 10 -0.29 5.66 -13.18
N LEU A 11 0.36 6.75 -12.79
CA LEU A 11 1.82 6.84 -12.77
C LEU A 11 2.43 5.83 -11.79
N LEU A 12 1.88 5.72 -10.58
CA LEU A 12 2.34 4.76 -9.57
C LEU A 12 2.16 3.32 -10.04
N VAL A 13 1.00 2.98 -10.61
CA VAL A 13 0.75 1.65 -11.19
C VAL A 13 1.80 1.33 -12.25
N GLY A 14 2.08 2.26 -13.17
CA GLY A 14 3.11 2.08 -14.19
C GLY A 14 4.52 1.95 -13.61
N THR A 15 4.86 2.76 -12.60
CA THR A 15 6.18 2.71 -11.94
C THR A 15 6.40 1.37 -11.24
N ILE A 16 5.41 0.87 -10.49
CA ILE A 16 5.50 -0.41 -9.80
C ILE A 16 5.58 -1.57 -10.80
N ALA A 17 4.79 -1.53 -11.87
CA ALA A 17 4.85 -2.53 -12.93
C ALA A 17 6.23 -2.57 -13.61
N LEU A 18 6.80 -1.40 -13.92
CA LEU A 18 8.14 -1.30 -14.50
C LEU A 18 9.22 -1.79 -13.52
N SER A 19 9.10 -1.44 -12.24
CA SER A 19 10.02 -1.92 -11.20
C SER A 19 10.02 -3.45 -11.09
N TYR A 20 8.85 -4.08 -11.21
CA TYR A 20 8.76 -5.54 -11.22
C TYR A 20 9.44 -6.16 -12.44
N LEU A 21 9.38 -5.54 -13.62
CA LEU A 21 10.15 -5.99 -14.79
C LEU A 21 11.67 -5.90 -14.52
N VAL A 22 12.13 -4.85 -13.82
CA VAL A 22 13.53 -4.74 -13.39
C VAL A 22 13.88 -5.85 -12.41
N GLN A 23 12.98 -6.14 -11.45
CA GLN A 23 13.15 -7.24 -10.48
C GLN A 23 13.35 -8.59 -11.17
N LEU A 24 12.62 -8.87 -12.26
CA LEU A 24 12.79 -10.11 -13.02
C LEU A 24 14.11 -10.20 -13.79
N LEU A 25 14.72 -9.08 -14.13
CA LEU A 25 15.91 -9.01 -14.97
C LEU A 25 17.21 -8.80 -14.19
N LEU A 26 17.13 -8.23 -12.99
CA LEU A 26 18.30 -7.82 -12.21
C LEU A 26 18.39 -8.63 -10.92
N PRO A 27 19.29 -9.62 -10.81
CA PRO A 27 19.55 -10.34 -9.57
C PRO A 27 19.93 -9.38 -8.43
N GLY A 28 19.41 -9.63 -7.22
CA GLY A 28 19.67 -8.79 -6.05
C GLY A 28 18.79 -7.53 -5.94
N TYR A 29 17.99 -7.22 -6.96
CA TYR A 29 17.12 -6.03 -6.93
C TYR A 29 16.04 -6.11 -5.85
N GLU A 30 15.43 -7.28 -5.69
CA GLU A 30 14.41 -7.50 -4.65
C GLU A 30 15.02 -7.37 -3.26
N GLU A 31 16.17 -8.01 -3.04
CA GLU A 31 16.92 -7.99 -1.78
C GLU A 31 17.36 -6.57 -1.37
N ALA A 32 17.67 -5.72 -2.34
CA ALA A 32 18.06 -4.34 -2.09
C ALA A 32 16.89 -3.45 -1.64
N LEU A 33 15.63 -3.86 -1.89
CA LEU A 33 14.46 -2.98 -1.73
C LEU A 33 13.40 -3.49 -0.76
N TRP A 34 13.38 -4.80 -0.43
CA TRP A 34 12.47 -5.34 0.60
C TRP A 34 12.75 -4.75 1.98
N ILE A 35 11.85 -4.94 2.94
CA ILE A 35 12.05 -4.55 4.33
C ILE A 35 12.00 -5.79 5.24
N SER A 36 12.92 -5.87 6.17
CA SER A 36 12.87 -6.80 7.30
C SER A 36 13.17 -6.05 8.61
N GLY A 37 12.91 -6.69 9.76
CA GLY A 37 13.30 -6.15 11.05
C GLY A 37 14.82 -6.02 11.17
N PHE A 38 15.58 -6.94 10.58
CA PHE A 38 17.03 -6.89 10.54
C PHE A 38 17.53 -5.66 9.77
N ASP A 39 17.06 -5.45 8.53
CA ASP A 39 17.46 -4.32 7.70
C ASP A 39 17.14 -2.97 8.38
N TYR A 40 15.96 -2.89 9.02
CA TYR A 40 15.55 -1.70 9.79
C TYR A 40 16.52 -1.41 10.95
N GLN A 41 16.96 -2.44 11.69
CA GLN A 41 17.95 -2.30 12.77
C GLN A 41 19.35 -1.90 12.27
N GLN A 42 19.69 -2.22 11.02
CA GLN A 42 20.92 -1.77 10.36
C GLN A 42 20.84 -0.29 9.90
N GLY A 43 19.69 0.38 10.08
CA GLY A 43 19.49 1.77 9.67
C GLY A 43 19.09 1.95 8.21
N GLU A 44 18.68 0.88 7.52
CA GLU A 44 18.29 0.90 6.11
C GLU A 44 16.84 1.42 5.95
N TYR A 45 16.58 2.63 6.48
CA TYR A 45 15.23 3.21 6.57
C TYR A 45 14.57 3.53 5.22
N TRP A 46 15.34 3.66 4.13
CA TRP A 46 14.76 3.83 2.78
C TRP A 46 13.86 2.66 2.38
N ARG A 47 14.09 1.47 2.92
CA ARG A 47 13.29 0.27 2.69
C ARG A 47 11.84 0.40 3.14
N LEU A 48 11.56 1.32 4.08
CA LEU A 48 10.18 1.66 4.47
C LEU A 48 9.32 2.16 3.29
N VAL A 49 9.97 2.68 2.25
CA VAL A 49 9.31 3.18 1.04
C VAL A 49 9.57 2.27 -0.17
N THR A 50 10.80 1.80 -0.34
CA THR A 50 11.18 1.02 -1.53
C THR A 50 10.54 -0.36 -1.57
N VAL A 51 10.11 -0.90 -0.43
CA VAL A 51 9.36 -2.17 -0.32
C VAL A 51 8.14 -2.22 -1.25
N ALA A 52 7.52 -1.07 -1.55
CA ALA A 52 6.37 -0.98 -2.46
C ALA A 52 6.73 -1.28 -3.93
N LEU A 53 8.01 -1.26 -4.30
CA LEU A 53 8.47 -1.43 -5.67
C LEU A 53 8.69 -2.90 -6.05
N VAL A 54 8.84 -3.79 -5.06
CA VAL A 54 9.13 -5.22 -5.26
C VAL A 54 7.96 -6.10 -4.82
N HIS A 55 7.78 -7.24 -5.46
CA HIS A 55 6.62 -8.10 -5.25
C HIS A 55 6.98 -9.58 -5.33
N GLY A 56 6.40 -10.40 -4.43
CA GLY A 56 6.62 -11.83 -4.31
C GLY A 56 6.00 -12.70 -5.41
N GLY A 57 5.72 -12.14 -6.59
CA GLY A 57 5.24 -12.88 -7.75
C GLY A 57 4.16 -12.14 -8.54
N PHE A 58 3.86 -12.66 -9.73
CA PHE A 58 2.97 -12.03 -10.70
C PHE A 58 1.54 -11.78 -10.18
N PHE A 59 0.95 -12.74 -9.46
CA PHE A 59 -0.38 -12.57 -8.88
C PHE A 59 -0.38 -11.52 -7.76
N HIS A 60 0.64 -11.52 -6.91
CA HIS A 60 0.79 -10.51 -5.85
C HIS A 60 0.88 -9.10 -6.45
N LEU A 61 1.72 -8.91 -7.47
CA LEU A 61 1.78 -7.67 -8.24
C LEU A 61 0.42 -7.29 -8.82
N GLY A 62 -0.21 -8.20 -9.58
CA GLY A 62 -1.47 -7.95 -10.28
C GLY A 62 -2.58 -7.48 -9.34
N PHE A 63 -2.73 -8.14 -8.18
CA PHE A 63 -3.70 -7.74 -7.16
C PHE A 63 -3.40 -6.35 -6.57
N ASN A 64 -2.12 -6.04 -6.30
CA ASN A 64 -1.73 -4.72 -5.79
C ASN A 64 -2.00 -3.61 -6.81
N LEU A 65 -1.61 -3.81 -8.09
CA LEU A 65 -1.83 -2.82 -9.14
C LEU A 65 -3.32 -2.58 -9.39
N TYR A 66 -4.11 -3.65 -9.46
CA TYR A 66 -5.57 -3.56 -9.63
C TYR A 66 -6.21 -2.81 -8.46
N ALA A 67 -5.90 -3.22 -7.22
CA ALA A 67 -6.44 -2.57 -6.03
C ALA A 67 -6.01 -1.10 -5.94
N LEU A 68 -4.73 -0.80 -6.18
CA LEU A 68 -4.22 0.57 -6.20
C LEU A 68 -4.95 1.43 -7.24
N HIS A 69 -5.23 0.89 -8.43
CA HIS A 69 -5.96 1.61 -9.47
C HIS A 69 -7.42 1.88 -9.07
N ILE A 70 -8.15 0.87 -8.63
CA ILE A 70 -9.59 0.97 -8.32
C ILE A 70 -9.84 1.80 -7.06
N LEU A 71 -9.03 1.60 -6.01
CA LEU A 71 -9.21 2.30 -4.74
C LEU A 71 -8.54 3.68 -4.73
N GLY A 72 -7.39 3.82 -5.39
CA GLY A 72 -6.62 5.06 -5.42
C GLY A 72 -7.30 6.16 -6.22
N THR A 73 -7.89 5.81 -7.36
CA THR A 73 -8.54 6.79 -8.24
C THR A 73 -9.61 7.63 -7.51
N PRO A 74 -10.61 7.06 -6.82
CA PRO A 74 -11.61 7.87 -6.11
C PRO A 74 -11.00 8.68 -4.96
N VAL A 75 -9.99 8.18 -4.27
CA VAL A 75 -9.31 8.90 -3.18
C VAL A 75 -8.50 10.08 -3.75
N GLU A 76 -7.76 9.89 -4.85
CA GLU A 76 -7.02 10.95 -5.54
C GLU A 76 -7.96 12.04 -6.04
N LEU A 77 -9.10 11.68 -6.65
CA LEU A 77 -10.11 12.64 -7.12
C LEU A 77 -10.73 13.44 -5.98
N TYR A 78 -10.97 12.83 -4.83
CA TYR A 78 -11.60 13.47 -3.68
C TYR A 78 -10.65 14.42 -2.94
N PHE A 79 -9.41 14.01 -2.68
CA PHE A 79 -8.46 14.79 -1.90
C PHE A 79 -7.54 15.69 -2.72
N GLY A 80 -7.37 15.39 -4.01
CA GLY A 80 -6.35 15.99 -4.86
C GLY A 80 -4.96 15.37 -4.61
N ARG A 81 -4.04 15.66 -5.51
CA ARG A 81 -2.74 14.98 -5.63
C ARG A 81 -1.90 15.03 -4.35
N ASN A 82 -1.76 16.21 -3.74
CA ASN A 82 -0.87 16.38 -2.58
C ASN A 82 -1.35 15.61 -1.34
N LYS A 83 -2.64 15.71 -1.03
CA LYS A 83 -3.22 14.97 0.10
C LYS A 83 -3.24 13.47 -0.17
N TYR A 84 -3.43 13.05 -1.42
CA TYR A 84 -3.35 11.66 -1.83
C TYR A 84 -1.95 11.07 -1.64
N ILE A 85 -0.88 11.79 -2.03
CA ILE A 85 0.51 11.39 -1.74
C ILE A 85 0.72 11.20 -0.25
N LEU A 86 0.24 12.13 0.57
CA LEU A 86 0.37 12.04 2.02
C LEU A 86 -0.32 10.80 2.59
N ILE A 87 -1.52 10.48 2.10
CA ILE A 87 -2.25 9.26 2.48
C ILE A 87 -1.43 8.02 2.13
N LEU A 88 -0.94 7.92 0.89
CA LEU A 88 -0.18 6.76 0.44
C LEU A 88 1.13 6.58 1.22
N LEU A 89 1.91 7.65 1.39
CA LEU A 89 3.18 7.59 2.11
C LEU A 89 3.00 7.25 3.59
N THR A 90 2.02 7.88 4.26
CA THR A 90 1.74 7.57 5.67
C THR A 90 1.32 6.11 5.83
N SER A 91 0.45 5.62 4.95
CA SER A 91 0.01 4.23 4.96
C SER A 91 1.16 3.25 4.75
N LEU A 92 2.01 3.54 3.76
CA LEU A 92 3.16 2.72 3.43
C LEU A 92 4.16 2.68 4.60
N ILE A 93 4.56 3.84 5.11
CA ILE A 93 5.56 3.95 6.17
C ILE A 93 5.07 3.26 7.46
N ILE A 94 3.82 3.50 7.87
CA ILE A 94 3.27 2.87 9.08
C ILE A 94 3.11 1.36 8.88
N GLY A 95 2.70 0.92 7.68
CA GLY A 95 2.63 -0.50 7.33
C GLY A 95 4.01 -1.16 7.38
N SER A 96 5.00 -0.56 6.75
CA SER A 96 6.39 -1.08 6.74
C SER A 96 7.02 -1.07 8.13
N LEU A 97 6.76 -0.05 8.95
CA LEU A 97 7.19 -0.02 10.36
C LEU A 97 6.51 -1.13 11.17
N ALA A 98 5.22 -1.36 10.99
CA ALA A 98 4.52 -2.45 11.67
C ALA A 98 5.12 -3.82 11.30
N SER A 99 5.47 -4.02 10.02
CA SER A 99 6.22 -5.21 9.59
C SER A 99 7.58 -5.29 10.28
N ALA A 100 8.42 -4.27 10.15
CA ALA A 100 9.78 -4.28 10.66
C ALA A 100 9.86 -4.47 12.19
N LEU A 101 8.89 -3.93 12.94
CA LEU A 101 8.91 -3.96 14.41
C LEU A 101 8.21 -5.19 15.00
N PHE A 102 7.21 -5.75 14.33
CA PHE A 102 6.34 -6.79 14.91
C PHE A 102 6.39 -8.13 14.16
N ASN A 103 7.09 -8.23 13.03
CA ASN A 103 7.33 -9.49 12.36
C ASN A 103 8.61 -10.16 12.89
N ASN A 104 8.84 -11.42 12.50
CA ASN A 104 10.15 -12.05 12.69
C ASN A 104 11.19 -11.21 11.92
N PRO A 105 12.27 -10.73 12.59
CA PRO A 105 13.23 -9.82 11.97
C PRO A 105 13.97 -10.40 10.75
N LEU A 106 13.98 -11.71 10.58
CA LEU A 106 14.61 -12.40 9.44
C LEU A 106 13.64 -12.64 8.26
N ILE A 107 12.36 -12.30 8.41
CA ILE A 107 11.38 -12.45 7.34
C ILE A 107 11.27 -11.13 6.60
N ALA A 108 11.60 -11.15 5.31
CA ALA A 108 11.42 -10.02 4.43
C ALA A 108 9.94 -9.82 4.04
N SER A 109 9.53 -8.57 3.99
CA SER A 109 8.24 -8.13 3.44
C SER A 109 8.46 -7.41 2.12
N VAL A 110 7.52 -7.59 1.18
CA VAL A 110 7.50 -6.99 -0.14
C VAL A 110 6.08 -6.55 -0.51
N GLY A 111 5.94 -5.54 -1.34
CA GLY A 111 4.67 -5.16 -1.96
C GLY A 111 4.12 -3.79 -1.56
N ALA A 112 3.25 -3.28 -2.42
CA ALA A 112 2.54 -2.02 -2.24
C ALA A 112 1.31 -2.14 -1.31
N SER A 113 1.09 -3.32 -0.71
CA SER A 113 -0.13 -3.63 0.03
C SER A 113 -0.37 -2.73 1.25
N GLY A 114 0.67 -2.21 1.91
CA GLY A 114 0.52 -1.20 2.96
C GLY A 114 -0.23 0.05 2.47
N MET A 115 0.09 0.54 1.25
CA MET A 115 -0.67 1.64 0.62
C MET A 115 -2.10 1.22 0.29
N VAL A 116 -2.30 0.03 -0.27
CA VAL A 116 -3.63 -0.49 -0.62
C VAL A 116 -4.53 -0.58 0.61
N PHE A 117 -4.01 -1.11 1.72
CA PHE A 117 -4.78 -1.19 2.96
C PHE A 117 -5.07 0.21 3.54
N GLY A 118 -4.16 1.16 3.39
CA GLY A 118 -4.43 2.55 3.73
C GLY A 118 -5.55 3.18 2.89
N LEU A 119 -5.65 2.83 1.61
CA LEU A 119 -6.77 3.27 0.76
C LEU A 119 -8.10 2.64 1.20
N PHE A 120 -8.12 1.38 1.66
CA PHE A 120 -9.32 0.82 2.30
C PHE A 120 -9.74 1.63 3.52
N GLY A 121 -8.79 2.00 4.40
CA GLY A 121 -9.05 2.87 5.55
C GLY A 121 -9.59 4.24 5.16
N SER A 122 -9.03 4.83 4.12
CA SER A 122 -9.50 6.11 3.56
C SER A 122 -10.94 5.99 3.03
N LEU A 123 -11.22 4.97 2.22
CA LEU A 123 -12.54 4.76 1.63
C LEU A 123 -13.61 4.38 2.67
N ALA A 124 -13.24 3.72 3.77
CA ALA A 124 -14.15 3.47 4.87
C ALA A 124 -14.72 4.78 5.46
N LEU A 125 -13.94 5.89 5.38
CA LEU A 125 -14.34 7.21 5.89
C LEU A 125 -15.04 8.09 4.86
N ILE A 126 -14.66 8.00 3.59
CA ILE A 126 -15.18 8.88 2.54
C ILE A 126 -16.02 8.16 1.50
N GLY A 127 -16.15 6.83 1.58
CA GLY A 127 -16.74 5.99 0.53
C GLY A 127 -18.13 6.47 0.08
N ALA A 128 -19.03 6.78 1.04
CA ALA A 128 -20.35 7.31 0.72
C ALA A 128 -20.31 8.62 -0.09
N ARG A 129 -19.25 9.45 0.07
CA ARG A 129 -19.08 10.72 -0.64
C ARG A 129 -18.52 10.54 -2.06
N VAL A 130 -17.92 9.40 -2.33
CA VAL A 130 -17.34 9.06 -3.64
C VAL A 130 -18.07 7.91 -4.35
N GLY A 131 -19.24 7.53 -3.83
CA GLY A 131 -20.08 6.49 -4.42
C GLY A 131 -19.60 5.07 -4.21
N VAL A 132 -18.76 4.82 -3.19
CA VAL A 132 -18.26 3.49 -2.84
C VAL A 132 -18.94 2.98 -1.57
N GLU A 133 -19.57 1.82 -1.65
CA GLU A 133 -20.24 1.20 -0.50
C GLU A 133 -19.24 0.53 0.45
N TRP A 134 -19.31 0.90 1.73
CA TRP A 134 -18.43 0.38 2.79
C TRP A 134 -18.51 -1.14 2.99
N ARG A 135 -19.67 -1.76 2.71
CA ARG A 135 -19.86 -3.23 2.79
C ARG A 135 -18.97 -3.98 1.82
N GLY A 136 -18.83 -3.45 0.60
CA GLY A 136 -17.92 -4.00 -0.40
C GLY A 136 -16.46 -3.89 0.05
N ILE A 137 -16.08 -2.75 0.64
CA ILE A 137 -14.72 -2.53 1.16
C ILE A 137 -14.41 -3.54 2.25
N ILE A 138 -15.28 -3.71 3.25
CA ILE A 138 -15.08 -4.69 4.35
C ILE A 138 -14.97 -6.09 3.79
N GLY A 139 -15.84 -6.50 2.86
CA GLY A 139 -15.76 -7.80 2.23
C GLY A 139 -14.40 -8.09 1.61
N ILE A 140 -13.87 -7.13 0.84
CA ILE A 140 -12.54 -7.27 0.20
C ILE A 140 -11.42 -7.32 1.25
N VAL A 141 -11.47 -6.48 2.28
CA VAL A 141 -10.48 -6.48 3.38
C VAL A 141 -10.48 -7.83 4.09
N LEU A 142 -11.64 -8.35 4.46
CA LEU A 142 -11.77 -9.65 5.15
C LEU A 142 -11.28 -10.80 4.27
N ILE A 143 -11.60 -10.81 2.98
CA ILE A 143 -11.11 -11.82 2.03
C ILE A 143 -9.57 -11.75 1.94
N ASN A 144 -8.99 -10.56 1.82
CA ASN A 144 -7.53 -10.41 1.75
C ASN A 144 -6.84 -10.91 3.04
N PHE A 145 -7.40 -10.60 4.22
CA PHE A 145 -6.88 -11.13 5.48
C PHE A 145 -7.02 -12.66 5.54
N ALA A 146 -8.20 -13.21 5.20
CA ALA A 146 -8.44 -14.65 5.21
C ALA A 146 -7.50 -15.40 4.26
N LEU A 147 -7.34 -14.91 3.03
CA LEU A 147 -6.40 -15.49 2.07
C LEU A 147 -4.95 -15.42 2.56
N GLY A 148 -4.57 -14.31 3.21
CA GLY A 148 -3.24 -14.17 3.80
C GLY A 148 -2.94 -15.20 4.88
N PHE A 149 -3.93 -15.54 5.71
CA PHE A 149 -3.79 -16.59 6.71
C PHE A 149 -3.77 -18.00 6.12
N VAL A 150 -4.60 -18.25 5.10
CA VAL A 150 -4.74 -19.60 4.48
C VAL A 150 -3.58 -19.94 3.56
N LEU A 151 -3.17 -18.98 2.72
CA LEU A 151 -2.13 -19.23 1.71
C LEU A 151 -0.71 -19.03 2.26
N GLY A 152 -0.56 -18.37 3.40
CA GLY A 152 0.74 -17.97 3.95
C GLY A 152 1.42 -16.87 3.11
N GLY A 153 2.58 -16.39 3.58
CA GLY A 153 3.39 -15.42 2.83
C GLY A 153 2.84 -13.99 2.79
N VAL A 154 1.72 -13.70 3.45
CA VAL A 154 1.17 -12.35 3.56
C VAL A 154 1.51 -11.74 4.90
N ASP A 155 2.14 -10.57 4.88
CA ASP A 155 2.43 -9.81 6.09
C ASP A 155 1.21 -9.02 6.55
N TRP A 156 0.37 -9.66 7.36
CA TRP A 156 -0.83 -9.04 7.94
C TRP A 156 -0.51 -7.81 8.82
N ARG A 157 0.71 -7.71 9.38
CA ARG A 157 1.14 -6.58 10.20
C ARG A 157 1.28 -5.33 9.36
N ALA A 158 1.91 -5.46 8.18
CA ALA A 158 1.98 -4.39 7.19
C ALA A 158 0.57 -3.93 6.76
N HIS A 159 -0.37 -4.86 6.59
CA HIS A 159 -1.76 -4.55 6.24
C HIS A 159 -2.49 -3.78 7.34
N VAL A 160 -2.40 -4.25 8.60
CA VAL A 160 -3.00 -3.54 9.76
C VAL A 160 -2.37 -2.16 9.93
N GLY A 161 -1.04 -2.06 9.88
CA GLY A 161 -0.32 -0.79 9.98
C GLY A 161 -0.74 0.18 8.87
N GLY A 162 -0.81 -0.30 7.63
CA GLY A 162 -1.26 0.49 6.48
C GLY A 162 -2.69 0.98 6.63
N LEU A 163 -3.62 0.09 7.03
CA LEU A 163 -5.01 0.42 7.29
C LEU A 163 -5.14 1.53 8.35
N LEU A 164 -4.45 1.37 9.48
CA LEU A 164 -4.44 2.36 10.55
C LEU A 164 -3.85 3.69 10.09
N GLY A 165 -2.69 3.67 9.42
CA GLY A 165 -2.04 4.86 8.90
C GLY A 165 -2.93 5.65 7.94
N GLY A 166 -3.53 4.96 6.97
CA GLY A 166 -4.45 5.57 6.00
C GLY A 166 -5.73 6.11 6.65
N THR A 167 -6.30 5.39 7.62
CA THR A 167 -7.45 5.85 8.37
C THR A 167 -7.15 7.13 9.16
N LEU A 168 -6.07 7.13 9.93
CA LEU A 168 -5.71 8.25 10.81
C LEU A 168 -5.39 9.52 10.00
N ILE A 169 -4.58 9.41 8.96
CA ILE A 169 -4.26 10.58 8.12
C ILE A 169 -5.50 11.10 7.37
N THR A 170 -6.38 10.20 6.92
CA THR A 170 -7.63 10.60 6.26
C THR A 170 -8.56 11.32 7.22
N LEU A 171 -8.69 10.86 8.48
CA LEU A 171 -9.42 11.58 9.53
C LEU A 171 -8.89 12.99 9.74
N ALA A 172 -7.57 13.15 9.84
CA ALA A 172 -6.93 14.45 10.02
C ALA A 172 -7.21 15.39 8.84
N LEU A 173 -7.03 14.89 7.60
CA LEU A 173 -7.23 15.67 6.37
C LEU A 173 -8.70 16.02 6.10
N ASN A 174 -9.64 15.22 6.60
CA ASN A 174 -11.07 15.43 6.39
C ASN A 174 -11.65 16.45 7.39
N ARG A 175 -11.02 16.63 8.56
CA ARG A 175 -11.39 17.68 9.54
C ARG A 175 -10.98 19.09 9.10
N SER A 176 -10.01 19.19 8.19
CA SER A 176 -9.47 20.45 7.67
C SER A 176 -10.19 20.95 6.40
N LYS A 177 -11.36 20.38 6.11
CA LYS A 177 -12.30 20.86 5.08
C LYS A 177 -13.53 21.49 5.73
#